data_b525b4f25c87c56e27eb8d1677cf2412
#
_entry.id   b525b4f25c87c56e27eb8d1677cf2412
#
_cell.length_a   1.000
_cell.length_b   1.000
_cell.length_c   1.000
_cell.angle_alpha   90.00
_cell.angle_beta   90.00
_cell.angle_gamma   90.00
#
_symmetry.space_group_name_H-M   'P 1'
#
loop_
_entity.id
_entity.type
_entity.pdbx_description
1 polymer ?
#
loop_
_entity_poly.entity_id
_entity_poly.type
_entity_poly.pdbx_seq_one_letter_code
_entity_poly.pdbx_strand_id
1 'polypeptide(L)'
;MQYSEQQKSLLQAVNRYSEGLDEATARYLEGRGVSKDVATKFKLGTVVEPANGHDQFTGWLSIPYITALGLCAAVKFRRLDDGKPKYGQPLGQKTHIYNVVDTTVDSGHIAICEGELDAVILSGVCGIPAVGIPGVAAWKPHFTKLFVGFDTVFVIGDNDDKEDGSNPGADFAKRVAAEIVNGQIIQLPPGMDINEFYLAQGTQGIRNLLGV
;
A
#
# COMPACT_ATOMS: atom_id res chain seq x y z
N MET A 1 6.72 -3.61 -26.96
CA MET A 1 5.94 -2.53 -26.32
C MET A 1 6.92 -1.43 -25.93
N GLN A 2 6.77 -0.23 -26.50
CA GLN A 2 7.70 0.88 -26.25
C GLN A 2 7.22 1.62 -25.02
N TYR A 3 7.98 1.61 -23.94
CA TYR A 3 7.66 2.33 -22.69
C TYR A 3 7.86 3.83 -22.90
N SER A 4 7.00 4.64 -22.29
CA SER A 4 7.18 6.10 -22.37
C SER A 4 8.47 6.51 -21.64
N GLU A 5 9.14 7.54 -22.14
CA GLU A 5 10.34 8.10 -21.50
C GLU A 5 10.03 8.53 -20.04
N GLN A 6 8.81 9.01 -19.80
CA GLN A 6 8.34 9.36 -18.47
C GLN A 6 8.33 8.17 -17.50
N GLN A 7 7.87 6.98 -17.93
CA GLN A 7 7.87 5.77 -17.08
C GLN A 7 9.28 5.29 -16.76
N LYS A 8 10.20 5.38 -17.72
CA LYS A 8 11.61 5.05 -17.52
C LYS A 8 12.27 6.02 -16.53
N SER A 9 12.05 7.31 -16.71
CA SER A 9 12.57 8.37 -15.82
C SER A 9 12.05 8.21 -14.39
N LEU A 10 10.75 7.90 -14.22
CA LEU A 10 10.16 7.67 -12.90
C LEU A 10 10.75 6.44 -12.22
N LEU A 11 10.95 5.34 -12.96
CA LEU A 11 11.59 4.13 -12.42
C LEU A 11 13.04 4.38 -12.00
N GLN A 12 13.80 5.16 -12.77
CA GLN A 12 15.16 5.56 -12.39
C GLN A 12 15.16 6.40 -11.10
N ALA A 13 14.25 7.36 -10.97
CA ALA A 13 14.09 8.16 -9.77
C ALA A 13 13.79 7.29 -8.53
N VAL A 14 12.81 6.38 -8.67
CA VAL A 14 12.41 5.47 -7.59
C VAL A 14 13.53 4.51 -7.19
N ASN A 15 14.31 3.97 -8.13
CA ASN A 15 15.47 3.14 -7.81
C ASN A 15 16.50 3.93 -6.99
N ARG A 16 16.81 5.16 -7.40
CA ARG A 16 17.72 6.04 -6.65
C ARG A 16 17.21 6.34 -5.23
N TYR A 17 15.88 6.58 -5.06
CA TYR A 17 15.30 6.78 -3.74
C TYR A 17 15.39 5.53 -2.86
N SER A 18 15.18 4.34 -3.44
CA SER A 18 15.30 3.06 -2.73
C SER A 18 16.76 2.78 -2.30
N GLU A 19 17.73 3.09 -3.15
CA GLU A 19 19.16 3.01 -2.85
C GLU A 19 19.57 4.04 -1.77
N GLY A 20 18.90 5.19 -1.76
CA GLY A 20 19.11 6.28 -0.81
C GLY A 20 18.28 6.17 0.48
N LEU A 21 17.79 4.98 0.86
CA LEU A 21 17.07 4.78 2.11
C LEU A 21 17.93 5.22 3.30
N ASP A 22 17.58 6.35 3.89
CA ASP A 22 18.32 6.93 5.01
C ASP A 22 17.92 6.29 6.35
N GLU A 23 18.70 6.60 7.39
CA GLU A 23 18.52 6.01 8.73
C GLU A 23 17.19 6.41 9.38
N ALA A 24 16.69 7.62 9.13
CA ALA A 24 15.44 8.10 9.69
C ALA A 24 14.25 7.34 9.09
N THR A 25 14.25 7.20 7.77
CA THR A 25 13.23 6.43 7.04
C THR A 25 13.31 4.94 7.38
N ALA A 26 14.51 4.38 7.49
CA ALA A 26 14.70 2.98 7.90
C ALA A 26 14.12 2.72 9.29
N ARG A 27 14.44 3.56 10.28
CA ARG A 27 13.86 3.45 11.65
C ARG A 27 12.35 3.60 11.66
N TYR A 28 11.80 4.49 10.84
CA TYR A 28 10.34 4.63 10.70
C TYR A 28 9.70 3.34 10.19
N LEU A 29 10.29 2.73 9.14
CA LEU A 29 9.80 1.47 8.56
C LEU A 29 9.97 0.30 9.53
N GLU A 30 11.11 0.20 10.23
CA GLU A 30 11.36 -0.81 11.26
C GLU A 30 10.36 -0.70 12.41
N GLY A 31 10.03 0.52 12.86
CA GLY A 31 8.99 0.77 13.86
C GLY A 31 7.60 0.31 13.44
N ARG A 32 7.38 0.13 12.13
CA ARG A 32 6.19 -0.46 11.55
C ARG A 32 6.32 -1.95 11.25
N GLY A 33 7.45 -2.58 11.61
CA GLY A 33 7.71 -3.99 11.33
C GLY A 33 8.18 -4.29 9.90
N VAL A 34 8.53 -3.27 9.13
CA VAL A 34 9.05 -3.40 7.77
C VAL A 34 10.57 -3.40 7.81
N SER A 35 11.18 -4.58 7.59
CA SER A 35 12.65 -4.72 7.54
C SER A 35 13.24 -4.05 6.29
N LYS A 36 14.57 -3.85 6.30
CA LYS A 36 15.30 -3.31 5.15
C LYS A 36 15.12 -4.16 3.89
N ASP A 37 15.08 -5.49 4.03
CA ASP A 37 14.89 -6.41 2.89
C ASP A 37 13.49 -6.25 2.28
N VAL A 38 12.46 -6.12 3.13
CA VAL A 38 11.09 -5.84 2.68
C VAL A 38 11.03 -4.45 2.03
N ALA A 39 11.62 -3.43 2.64
CA ALA A 39 11.68 -2.09 2.04
C ALA A 39 12.34 -2.11 0.66
N THR A 40 13.46 -2.83 0.50
CA THR A 40 14.14 -3.01 -0.80
C THR A 40 13.27 -3.74 -1.81
N LYS A 41 12.59 -4.82 -1.41
CA LYS A 41 11.66 -5.57 -2.28
C LYS A 41 10.55 -4.68 -2.85
N PHE A 42 9.99 -3.79 -2.01
CA PHE A 42 8.94 -2.85 -2.41
C PHE A 42 9.46 -1.52 -2.96
N LYS A 43 10.79 -1.38 -3.10
CA LYS A 43 11.46 -0.15 -3.56
C LYS A 43 11.09 1.08 -2.73
N LEU A 44 10.79 0.88 -1.44
CA LEU A 44 10.60 1.97 -0.49
C LEU A 44 11.95 2.68 -0.27
N GLY A 45 11.96 3.99 -0.16
CA GLY A 45 13.21 4.73 0.00
C GLY A 45 13.00 6.18 0.36
N THR A 46 14.09 6.93 0.48
CA THR A 46 14.08 8.35 0.84
C THR A 46 14.34 9.21 -0.38
N VAL A 47 13.62 10.32 -0.53
CA VAL A 47 13.90 11.30 -1.57
C VAL A 47 15.11 12.14 -1.14
N VAL A 48 16.33 11.62 -1.38
CA VAL A 48 17.59 12.31 -1.06
C VAL A 48 18.06 13.21 -2.21
N GLU A 49 17.85 12.75 -3.45
CA GLU A 49 18.13 13.50 -4.68
C GLU A 49 16.87 13.57 -5.52
N PRO A 50 16.05 14.62 -5.38
CA PRO A 50 14.75 14.68 -6.04
C PRO A 50 14.89 14.69 -7.56
N ALA A 51 14.03 13.93 -8.23
CA ALA A 51 13.82 14.06 -9.67
C ALA A 51 13.02 15.33 -9.96
N ASN A 52 13.02 15.76 -11.21
CA ASN A 52 12.29 16.95 -11.63
C ASN A 52 10.82 16.91 -11.19
N GLY A 53 10.37 17.92 -10.47
CA GLY A 53 9.01 18.01 -9.91
C GLY A 53 8.81 17.26 -8.58
N HIS A 54 9.88 16.67 -8.00
CA HIS A 54 9.83 16.02 -6.69
C HIS A 54 10.52 16.82 -5.58
N ASP A 55 11.04 18.01 -5.87
CA ASP A 55 11.84 18.84 -4.94
C ASP A 55 11.14 19.07 -3.59
N GLN A 56 9.84 19.30 -3.62
CA GLN A 56 9.00 19.51 -2.44
C GLN A 56 8.88 18.28 -1.52
N PHE A 57 9.28 17.11 -1.98
CA PHE A 57 9.23 15.84 -1.25
C PHE A 57 10.61 15.40 -0.74
N THR A 58 11.62 16.26 -0.79
CA THR A 58 12.96 15.97 -0.26
C THR A 58 12.85 15.53 1.20
N GLY A 59 13.49 14.40 1.56
CA GLY A 59 13.45 13.78 2.88
C GLY A 59 12.19 12.96 3.18
N TRP A 60 11.22 12.88 2.26
CA TRP A 60 10.01 12.07 2.45
C TRP A 60 10.26 10.61 2.05
N LEU A 61 9.49 9.71 2.65
CA LEU A 61 9.42 8.32 2.22
C LEU A 61 8.75 8.24 0.84
N SER A 62 9.43 7.63 -0.11
CA SER A 62 8.92 7.31 -1.46
C SER A 62 8.26 5.94 -1.45
N ILE A 63 7.02 5.87 -1.95
CA ILE A 63 6.19 4.65 -2.05
C ILE A 63 5.82 4.48 -3.52
N PRO A 64 6.57 3.67 -4.28
CA PRO A 64 6.34 3.52 -5.72
C PRO A 64 5.27 2.47 -6.04
N TYR A 65 4.49 2.72 -7.07
CA TYR A 65 3.48 1.81 -7.62
C TYR A 65 4.08 1.06 -8.81
N ILE A 66 4.56 -0.14 -8.54
CA ILE A 66 5.21 -0.98 -9.54
C ILE A 66 4.17 -1.83 -10.26
N THR A 67 4.24 -1.86 -11.58
CA THR A 67 3.38 -2.69 -12.43
C THR A 67 3.89 -4.13 -12.50
N ALA A 68 3.06 -5.07 -12.97
CA ALA A 68 3.46 -6.46 -13.23
C ALA A 68 4.62 -6.59 -14.25
N LEU A 69 4.89 -5.55 -15.02
CA LEU A 69 6.02 -5.49 -15.95
C LEU A 69 7.29 -4.86 -15.33
N GLY A 70 7.29 -4.60 -14.03
CA GLY A 70 8.42 -3.99 -13.32
C GLY A 70 8.62 -2.49 -13.56
N LEU A 71 7.64 -1.81 -14.13
CA LEU A 71 7.68 -0.35 -14.35
C LEU A 71 7.09 0.41 -13.18
N CYS A 72 7.44 1.67 -13.03
CA CYS A 72 6.80 2.56 -12.08
C CYS A 72 5.66 3.33 -12.76
N ALA A 73 4.41 3.08 -12.34
CA ALA A 73 3.24 3.76 -12.86
C ALA A 73 2.95 5.08 -12.13
N ALA A 74 3.30 5.14 -10.85
CA ALA A 74 3.05 6.28 -9.96
C ALA A 74 4.01 6.23 -8.78
N VAL A 75 4.13 7.33 -8.06
CA VAL A 75 4.82 7.40 -6.77
C VAL A 75 4.03 8.26 -5.80
N LYS A 76 3.90 7.81 -4.58
CA LYS A 76 3.33 8.58 -3.47
C LYS A 76 4.44 8.86 -2.47
N PHE A 77 4.37 10.00 -1.83
CA PHE A 77 5.33 10.42 -0.83
C PHE A 77 4.65 10.57 0.51
N ARG A 78 5.33 10.13 1.58
CA ARG A 78 4.84 10.26 2.95
C ARG A 78 5.83 11.05 3.79
N ARG A 79 5.32 12.08 4.48
CA ARG A 79 6.10 12.77 5.51
C ARG A 79 6.39 11.85 6.69
N LEU A 80 7.56 12.02 7.27
CA LEU A 80 7.96 11.31 8.49
C LEU A 80 7.82 12.18 9.75
N ASP A 81 7.62 13.48 9.56
CA ASP A 81 7.32 14.45 10.62
C ASP A 81 5.80 14.64 10.79
N ASP A 82 5.39 15.47 11.76
CA ASP A 82 3.99 15.79 12.06
C ASP A 82 3.39 16.88 11.15
N GLY A 83 4.12 17.25 10.08
CA GLY A 83 3.68 18.26 9.14
C GLY A 83 2.47 17.82 8.29
N LYS A 84 1.73 18.80 7.77
CA LYS A 84 0.60 18.56 6.86
C LYS A 84 0.89 19.14 5.48
N PRO A 85 0.42 18.48 4.41
CA PRO A 85 -0.29 17.20 4.36
C PRO A 85 0.66 16.02 4.68
N LYS A 86 0.11 14.94 5.27
CA LYS A 86 0.86 13.71 5.60
C LYS A 86 1.34 12.96 4.37
N TYR A 87 0.63 13.06 3.25
CA TYR A 87 0.94 12.45 1.98
C TYR A 87 0.96 13.48 0.86
N GLY A 88 1.80 13.23 -0.16
CA GLY A 88 1.89 14.00 -1.37
C GLY A 88 2.10 13.12 -2.60
N GLN A 89 1.82 13.67 -3.78
CA GLN A 89 2.10 13.02 -5.05
C GLN A 89 2.36 14.09 -6.14
N PRO A 90 3.03 13.73 -7.24
CA PRO A 90 3.21 14.64 -8.37
C PRO A 90 1.87 15.10 -8.94
N LEU A 91 1.83 16.36 -9.39
CA LEU A 91 0.62 16.94 -9.97
C LEU A 91 0.18 16.16 -11.22
N GLY A 92 -1.13 15.92 -11.35
CA GLY A 92 -1.69 15.24 -12.52
C GLY A 92 -1.50 13.71 -12.52
N GLN A 93 -0.89 13.13 -11.48
CA GLN A 93 -0.75 11.69 -11.37
C GLN A 93 -2.11 10.99 -11.23
N LYS A 94 -2.31 9.94 -12.01
CA LYS A 94 -3.53 9.12 -11.93
C LYS A 94 -3.50 8.21 -10.71
N THR A 95 -4.68 7.86 -10.21
CA THR A 95 -4.85 6.86 -9.16
C THR A 95 -4.59 5.46 -9.69
N HIS A 96 -3.80 4.68 -8.97
CA HIS A 96 -3.48 3.29 -9.24
C HIS A 96 -3.72 2.44 -7.98
N ILE A 97 -3.88 1.14 -8.16
CA ILE A 97 -3.82 0.16 -7.05
C ILE A 97 -2.33 -0.04 -6.71
N TYR A 98 -2.01 0.02 -5.44
CA TYR A 98 -0.68 -0.28 -4.94
C TYR A 98 -0.44 -1.80 -4.91
N ASN A 99 0.80 -2.21 -5.21
CA ASN A 99 1.21 -3.61 -5.27
C ASN A 99 0.33 -4.50 -6.18
N VAL A 100 -0.09 -3.96 -7.32
CA VAL A 100 -0.91 -4.69 -8.30
C VAL A 100 -0.25 -6.00 -8.78
N VAL A 101 1.04 -6.18 -8.56
CA VAL A 101 1.79 -7.41 -8.89
C VAL A 101 1.19 -8.62 -8.19
N ASP A 102 0.70 -8.46 -6.97
CA ASP A 102 0.11 -9.56 -6.20
C ASP A 102 -1.21 -10.07 -6.80
N THR A 103 -1.85 -9.33 -7.70
CA THR A 103 -3.00 -9.85 -8.45
C THR A 103 -2.63 -10.88 -9.53
N THR A 104 -1.33 -11.10 -9.74
CA THR A 104 -0.81 -12.06 -10.74
C THR A 104 -0.20 -13.30 -10.09
N VAL A 105 -0.19 -13.41 -8.76
CA VAL A 105 0.33 -14.60 -8.07
C VAL A 105 -0.70 -15.72 -8.09
N ASP A 106 -0.20 -16.97 -8.15
CA ASP A 106 -1.03 -18.15 -8.03
C ASP A 106 -1.35 -18.40 -6.55
N SER A 107 -2.48 -17.88 -6.11
CA SER A 107 -2.99 -18.00 -4.73
C SER A 107 -4.49 -18.08 -4.74
N GLY A 108 -5.08 -18.92 -3.88
CA GLY A 108 -6.53 -18.97 -3.68
C GLY A 108 -7.10 -17.72 -3.01
N HIS A 109 -6.26 -16.87 -2.41
CA HIS A 109 -6.72 -15.69 -1.68
C HIS A 109 -5.83 -14.46 -1.92
N ILE A 110 -6.44 -13.28 -1.76
CA ILE A 110 -5.76 -11.98 -1.79
C ILE A 110 -6.45 -11.02 -0.82
N ALA A 111 -5.71 -10.07 -0.26
CA ALA A 111 -6.28 -9.01 0.56
C ALA A 111 -6.32 -7.66 -0.19
N ILE A 112 -7.37 -6.88 0.09
CA ILE A 112 -7.48 -5.46 -0.29
C ILE A 112 -7.50 -4.67 1.01
N CYS A 113 -6.56 -3.75 1.20
CA CYS A 113 -6.48 -2.87 2.36
C CYS A 113 -6.50 -1.40 1.97
N GLU A 114 -6.71 -0.53 2.96
CA GLU A 114 -6.91 0.90 2.75
C GLU A 114 -5.61 1.64 2.44
N GLY A 115 -4.45 1.13 2.93
CA GLY A 115 -3.17 1.80 2.84
C GLY A 115 -2.10 1.03 2.07
N GLU A 116 -1.09 1.75 1.57
CA GLU A 116 0.05 1.16 0.89
C GLU A 116 0.93 0.35 1.85
N LEU A 117 1.17 0.88 3.06
CA LEU A 117 2.02 0.21 4.04
C LEU A 117 1.35 -1.03 4.63
N ASP A 118 0.02 -1.06 4.72
CA ASP A 118 -0.73 -2.26 5.12
C ASP A 118 -0.56 -3.38 4.10
N ALA A 119 -0.60 -3.05 2.81
CA ALA A 119 -0.28 -4.01 1.75
C ALA A 119 1.17 -4.50 1.85
N VAL A 120 2.13 -3.65 2.23
CA VAL A 120 3.52 -4.07 2.47
C VAL A 120 3.61 -5.04 3.65
N ILE A 121 2.90 -4.79 4.75
CA ILE A 121 2.85 -5.71 5.90
C ILE A 121 2.26 -7.06 5.49
N LEU A 122 1.09 -7.06 4.85
CA LEU A 122 0.45 -8.32 4.45
C LEU A 122 1.31 -9.10 3.46
N SER A 123 1.72 -8.47 2.35
CA SER A 123 2.44 -9.13 1.28
C SER A 123 3.92 -9.35 1.62
N GLY A 124 4.59 -8.31 2.12
CA GLY A 124 6.04 -8.34 2.34
C GLY A 124 6.46 -9.07 3.61
N VAL A 125 5.70 -8.91 4.70
CA VAL A 125 6.05 -9.43 6.02
C VAL A 125 5.28 -10.71 6.33
N CYS A 126 3.97 -10.74 6.10
CA CYS A 126 3.13 -11.90 6.43
C CYS A 126 3.08 -12.94 5.31
N GLY A 127 3.52 -12.62 4.09
CA GLY A 127 3.50 -13.51 2.93
C GLY A 127 2.07 -13.81 2.44
N ILE A 128 1.15 -12.88 2.62
CA ILE A 128 -0.25 -12.95 2.18
C ILE A 128 -0.43 -11.96 1.03
N PRO A 129 -0.73 -12.40 -0.21
CA PRO A 129 -0.92 -11.50 -1.33
C PRO A 129 -1.87 -10.36 -0.97
N ALA A 130 -1.47 -9.12 -1.23
CA ALA A 130 -2.26 -7.96 -0.85
C ALA A 130 -2.03 -6.74 -1.76
N VAL A 131 -3.08 -5.98 -1.96
CA VAL A 131 -3.06 -4.69 -2.66
C VAL A 131 -3.56 -3.58 -1.75
N GLY A 132 -3.02 -2.38 -1.93
CA GLY A 132 -3.45 -1.17 -1.21
C GLY A 132 -4.27 -0.24 -2.10
N ILE A 133 -5.35 0.31 -1.56
CA ILE A 133 -6.13 1.37 -2.20
C ILE A 133 -5.69 2.71 -1.60
N PRO A 134 -5.26 3.70 -2.39
CA PRO A 134 -4.71 4.95 -1.87
C PRO A 134 -5.80 5.89 -1.32
N GLY A 135 -6.50 5.43 -0.29
CA GLY A 135 -7.62 6.11 0.38
C GLY A 135 -8.99 5.62 -0.10
N VAL A 136 -9.97 5.67 0.80
CA VAL A 136 -11.33 5.10 0.64
C VAL A 136 -12.09 5.56 -0.62
N ALA A 137 -11.81 6.76 -1.13
CA ALA A 137 -12.44 7.32 -2.33
C ALA A 137 -11.77 6.87 -3.66
N ALA A 138 -10.63 6.20 -3.57
CA ALA A 138 -9.83 5.85 -4.75
C ALA A 138 -10.31 4.58 -5.46
N TRP A 139 -11.16 3.77 -4.82
CA TRP A 139 -11.75 2.58 -5.42
C TRP A 139 -12.54 2.90 -6.69
N LYS A 140 -12.35 2.08 -7.71
CA LYS A 140 -13.07 2.18 -8.99
C LYS A 140 -13.71 0.83 -9.34
N PRO A 141 -14.96 0.78 -9.81
CA PRO A 141 -15.66 -0.49 -10.11
C PRO A 141 -14.91 -1.41 -11.08
N HIS A 142 -14.13 -0.86 -12.02
CA HIS A 142 -13.37 -1.68 -12.97
C HIS A 142 -12.19 -2.44 -12.31
N PHE A 143 -11.79 -2.09 -11.09
CA PHE A 143 -10.77 -2.83 -10.34
C PHE A 143 -11.22 -4.23 -9.94
N THR A 144 -12.53 -4.47 -9.82
CA THR A 144 -13.08 -5.80 -9.51
C THR A 144 -12.57 -6.90 -10.44
N LYS A 145 -12.26 -6.56 -11.69
CA LYS A 145 -11.75 -7.50 -12.70
C LYS A 145 -10.41 -8.13 -12.32
N LEU A 146 -9.62 -7.47 -11.47
CA LEU A 146 -8.32 -7.98 -11.02
C LEU A 146 -8.46 -9.14 -10.02
N PHE A 147 -9.64 -9.32 -9.45
CA PHE A 147 -9.89 -10.27 -8.35
C PHE A 147 -10.72 -11.49 -8.74
N VAL A 148 -11.14 -11.59 -10.01
CA VAL A 148 -12.02 -12.67 -10.50
C VAL A 148 -11.40 -14.07 -10.35
N GLY A 149 -10.06 -14.18 -10.35
CA GLY A 149 -9.37 -15.47 -10.27
C GLY A 149 -9.12 -16.00 -8.85
N PHE A 150 -9.50 -15.24 -7.81
CA PHE A 150 -9.28 -15.65 -6.42
C PHE A 150 -10.53 -16.29 -5.83
N ASP A 151 -10.36 -17.37 -5.03
CA ASP A 151 -11.45 -18.03 -4.32
C ASP A 151 -11.98 -17.15 -3.16
N THR A 152 -11.11 -16.37 -2.55
CA THR A 152 -11.44 -15.45 -1.45
C THR A 152 -10.70 -14.13 -1.62
N VAL A 153 -11.44 -13.02 -1.48
CA VAL A 153 -10.87 -11.67 -1.45
C VAL A 153 -11.20 -11.02 -0.11
N PHE A 154 -10.20 -10.94 0.77
CA PHE A 154 -10.34 -10.27 2.06
C PHE A 154 -10.35 -8.76 1.86
N VAL A 155 -11.38 -8.08 2.33
CA VAL A 155 -11.46 -6.61 2.28
C VAL A 155 -11.35 -6.07 3.69
N ILE A 156 -10.29 -5.30 3.94
CA ILE A 156 -9.87 -4.85 5.26
C ILE A 156 -9.81 -3.32 5.24
N GLY A 157 -10.69 -2.68 6.00
CA GLY A 157 -10.63 -1.23 6.26
C GLY A 157 -10.08 -0.98 7.65
N ASP A 158 -9.52 0.21 7.85
CA ASP A 158 -9.14 0.68 9.18
C ASP A 158 -10.38 0.74 10.08
N ASN A 159 -10.24 0.38 11.34
CA ASN A 159 -11.37 0.38 12.27
C ASN A 159 -11.29 1.58 13.24
N ASP A 160 -11.20 2.77 12.65
CA ASP A 160 -11.08 4.05 13.36
C ASP A 160 -12.42 4.79 13.39
N ASP A 161 -13.08 4.81 14.54
CA ASP A 161 -14.23 5.67 14.75
C ASP A 161 -13.79 7.14 14.79
N LYS A 162 -14.44 7.99 13.99
CA LYS A 162 -14.22 9.42 14.01
C LYS A 162 -15.06 10.08 15.13
N GLU A 163 -14.72 11.31 15.49
CA GLU A 163 -15.43 12.08 16.53
C GLU A 163 -16.95 12.22 16.26
N ASP A 164 -17.34 12.19 14.98
CA ASP A 164 -18.75 12.24 14.55
C ASP A 164 -19.45 10.86 14.54
N GLY A 165 -18.76 9.81 14.98
CA GLY A 165 -19.25 8.42 15.01
C GLY A 165 -19.20 7.71 13.66
N SER A 166 -18.65 8.32 12.61
CA SER A 166 -18.43 7.65 11.32
C SER A 166 -17.20 6.74 11.36
N ASN A 167 -17.22 5.67 10.57
CA ASN A 167 -16.08 4.78 10.37
C ASN A 167 -15.85 4.58 8.87
N PRO A 168 -15.07 5.47 8.22
CA PRO A 168 -14.84 5.45 6.78
C PRO A 168 -14.20 4.14 6.28
N GLY A 169 -13.32 3.51 7.07
CA GLY A 169 -12.68 2.26 6.72
C GLY A 169 -13.67 1.09 6.72
N ALA A 170 -14.55 1.01 7.72
CA ALA A 170 -15.62 0.00 7.73
C ALA A 170 -16.60 0.19 6.56
N ASP A 171 -16.93 1.43 6.21
CA ASP A 171 -17.79 1.73 5.06
C ASP A 171 -17.10 1.43 3.72
N PHE A 172 -15.79 1.68 3.63
CA PHE A 172 -14.97 1.25 2.50
C PHE A 172 -15.02 -0.28 2.35
N ALA A 173 -14.75 -1.03 3.42
CA ALA A 173 -14.74 -2.48 3.39
C ALA A 173 -16.10 -3.06 2.94
N LYS A 174 -17.21 -2.55 3.48
CA LYS A 174 -18.58 -2.95 3.07
C LYS A 174 -18.84 -2.69 1.59
N ARG A 175 -18.50 -1.49 1.11
CA ARG A 175 -18.72 -1.09 -0.28
C ARG A 175 -17.91 -1.95 -1.24
N VAL A 176 -16.62 -2.13 -0.99
CA VAL A 176 -15.73 -2.88 -1.88
C VAL A 176 -16.07 -4.36 -1.88
N ALA A 177 -16.32 -4.97 -0.72
CA ALA A 177 -16.72 -6.37 -0.63
C ALA A 177 -18.04 -6.65 -1.37
N ALA A 178 -18.99 -5.72 -1.36
CA ALA A 178 -20.25 -5.87 -2.08
C ALA A 178 -20.09 -5.86 -3.62
N GLU A 179 -19.01 -5.28 -4.15
CA GLU A 179 -18.73 -5.25 -5.59
C GLU A 179 -17.91 -6.47 -6.06
N ILE A 180 -17.38 -7.29 -5.14
CA ILE A 180 -16.50 -8.44 -5.45
C ILE A 180 -17.26 -9.73 -5.10
N VAL A 181 -17.36 -10.65 -6.07
CA VAL A 181 -18.17 -11.89 -5.93
C VAL A 181 -17.77 -12.71 -4.70
N ASN A 182 -16.47 -12.83 -4.42
CA ASN A 182 -15.91 -13.60 -3.32
C ASN A 182 -15.34 -12.69 -2.21
N GLY A 183 -15.87 -11.47 -2.09
CA GLY A 183 -15.45 -10.48 -1.11
C GLY A 183 -15.87 -10.85 0.30
N GLN A 184 -14.90 -10.91 1.22
CA GLN A 184 -15.12 -11.13 2.65
C GLN A 184 -14.62 -9.93 3.43
N ILE A 185 -15.49 -9.33 4.24
CA ILE A 185 -15.11 -8.24 5.14
C ILE A 185 -14.35 -8.84 6.32
N ILE A 186 -13.15 -8.33 6.56
CA ILE A 186 -12.39 -8.63 7.75
C ILE A 186 -12.47 -7.42 8.68
N GLN A 187 -12.97 -7.63 9.87
CA GLN A 187 -13.10 -6.58 10.87
C GLN A 187 -11.92 -6.63 11.84
N LEU A 188 -11.13 -5.57 11.86
CA LEU A 188 -10.08 -5.35 12.85
C LEU A 188 -10.69 -4.98 14.22
N PRO A 189 -9.97 -5.19 15.32
CA PRO A 189 -10.37 -4.64 16.62
C PRO A 189 -10.55 -3.10 16.54
N PRO A 190 -11.41 -2.52 17.40
CA PRO A 190 -11.62 -1.07 17.42
C PRO A 190 -10.32 -0.28 17.61
N GLY A 191 -10.16 0.79 16.86
CA GLY A 191 -9.01 1.69 16.92
C GLY A 191 -7.74 1.14 16.28
N MET A 192 -7.81 0.09 15.45
CA MET A 192 -6.64 -0.54 14.82
C MET A 192 -6.69 -0.46 13.30
N ASP A 193 -5.51 -0.23 12.70
CA ASP A 193 -5.18 -0.56 11.33
C ASP A 193 -4.44 -1.91 11.25
N ILE A 194 -4.13 -2.40 10.05
CA ILE A 194 -3.38 -3.65 9.81
C ILE A 194 -2.01 -3.60 10.47
N ASN A 195 -1.33 -2.46 10.40
CA ASN A 195 0.01 -2.32 10.97
C ASN A 195 -0.01 -2.42 12.50
N GLU A 196 -0.95 -1.76 13.16
CA GLU A 196 -1.13 -1.81 14.61
C GLU A 196 -1.50 -3.21 15.07
N PHE A 197 -2.41 -3.89 14.35
CA PHE A 197 -2.76 -5.27 14.64
C PHE A 197 -1.56 -6.22 14.46
N TYR A 198 -0.78 -6.04 13.39
CA TYR A 198 0.43 -6.81 13.16
C TYR A 198 1.46 -6.61 14.29
N LEU A 199 1.70 -5.37 14.72
CA LEU A 199 2.64 -5.08 15.80
C LEU A 199 2.20 -5.71 17.13
N ALA A 200 0.89 -5.82 17.37
CA ALA A 200 0.33 -6.43 18.58
C ALA A 200 0.32 -7.97 18.55
N GLN A 201 0.07 -8.60 17.39
CA GLN A 201 -0.26 -10.02 17.28
C GLN A 201 0.71 -10.80 16.35
N GLY A 202 1.59 -10.11 15.62
CA GLY A 202 2.55 -10.70 14.69
C GLY A 202 1.89 -11.36 13.47
N THR A 203 2.72 -12.01 12.66
CA THR A 203 2.29 -12.71 11.44
C THR A 203 1.24 -13.79 11.73
N GLN A 204 1.39 -14.54 12.83
CA GLN A 204 0.43 -15.58 13.17
C GLN A 204 -0.94 -15.00 13.54
N GLY A 205 -0.97 -13.86 14.22
CA GLY A 205 -2.23 -13.14 14.50
C GLY A 205 -2.96 -12.71 13.22
N ILE A 206 -2.23 -12.19 12.25
CA ILE A 206 -2.78 -11.85 10.92
C ILE A 206 -3.33 -13.10 10.22
N ARG A 207 -2.57 -14.20 10.20
CA ARG A 207 -3.03 -15.46 9.59
C ARG A 207 -4.30 -16.00 10.26
N ASN A 208 -4.33 -16.00 11.58
CA ASN A 208 -5.52 -16.43 12.35
C ASN A 208 -6.74 -15.54 12.06
N LEU A 209 -6.54 -14.21 11.94
CA LEU A 209 -7.59 -13.26 11.62
C LEU A 209 -8.22 -13.54 10.23
N LEU A 210 -7.39 -13.91 9.26
CA LEU A 210 -7.80 -14.20 7.88
C LEU A 210 -8.21 -15.67 7.68
N GLY A 211 -7.88 -16.56 8.60
CA GLY A 211 -8.16 -18.00 8.47
C GLY A 211 -7.26 -18.73 7.45
N VAL A 212 -5.97 -18.31 7.30
CA VAL A 212 -5.01 -18.84 6.31
C VAL A 212 -3.68 -19.24 6.93
#